data_75745534729078ed7b271a37724f0b93
#
_entry.id   75745534729078ed7b271a37724f0b93
#
_cell.length_a   1.000
_cell.length_b   1.000
_cell.length_c   1.000
_cell.angle_alpha   90.00
_cell.angle_beta   90.00
_cell.angle_gamma   90.00
#
_symmetry.space_group_name_H-M   'P 1'
#
loop_
_entity.id
_entity.type
_entity.pdbx_description
1 polymer ?
#
loop_
_entity_poly.entity_id
_entity_poly.type
_entity_poly.pdbx_seq_one_letter_code
_entity_poly.pdbx_strand_id
1 'polypeptide(L)'
;MPYSAPLAAIENALKYNADIDAAGATGAFENYDSDLLAPVLEEANKLASNVLSPLNAEGHKHGATLKDGVVTAAPGFKEAYKTFAEGGWIGLPFPEEFGGQALPKSLAIAVMEMMQSANPSFSLNPMLTFGSIEALIEKGTDEQKSTYLEKLISGEWTGAMNLTEPTAGSDVGALKTKAVPNGDGSFAITGQKIFITWGEHDVAENIIQLVLARTPEAPAGSRGISLFLVPKFFVNADGSLGDRNTYQCIGLEEKIGIHASPTCVMEYNGAKGWLIGEENKGLAAMFIMMNAARLQVGLQGVSVCEAATQSAEAYARDRKQGKAPGVEGDAAIIHHPDIRRTLVSMAATTQAARAIVYACAGASDLAEHSKDAEDKAKFKQREDLLVPIAKAWCTDRGCDLANLAVQVYGGMGFMNESEAAQIMLDARINPIYEGTNAIQAMDLVGRKLSSDKGAGMQAIIADIRKTVSDASATGNGHLAIVANRLYSAVSYLEESTEWMLKSMADNRAVALAGATAYLRLAGDVVGGYLLAQSAIRSLEADDDFKTKAITLARVFADETLTQAQGRMEAVSAPANLVEDAMATLFDPIEA
;
A
#
# COMPACT_ATOMS: atom_id res chain seq x y z
N MET A 1 -9.19 16.67 14.72
CA MET A 1 -10.43 15.89 15.06
C MET A 1 -10.09 14.42 15.05
N PRO A 2 -10.73 13.56 15.86
CA PRO A 2 -10.52 12.12 15.69
C PRO A 2 -10.96 11.70 14.29
N TYR A 3 -10.21 10.80 13.68
CA TYR A 3 -10.55 10.20 12.40
C TYR A 3 -11.93 9.51 12.47
N SER A 4 -12.69 9.58 11.41
CA SER A 4 -13.96 8.87 11.23
C SER A 4 -13.98 8.21 9.86
N ALA A 5 -14.19 6.90 9.82
CA ALA A 5 -14.15 6.19 8.54
C ALA A 5 -15.28 6.65 7.60
N PRO A 6 -14.98 6.89 6.32
CA PRO A 6 -15.99 7.25 5.31
C PRO A 6 -16.71 5.98 4.83
N LEU A 7 -17.51 5.33 5.72
CA LEU A 7 -18.10 4.01 5.51
C LEU A 7 -18.81 3.86 4.17
N ALA A 8 -19.64 4.83 3.78
CA ALA A 8 -20.34 4.78 2.49
C ALA A 8 -19.37 4.79 1.30
N ALA A 9 -18.26 5.54 1.36
CA ALA A 9 -17.28 5.56 0.29
C ALA A 9 -16.51 4.24 0.20
N ILE A 10 -16.17 3.64 1.34
CA ILE A 10 -15.51 2.35 1.46
C ILE A 10 -16.42 1.23 0.92
N GLU A 11 -17.67 1.17 1.38
CA GLU A 11 -18.67 0.19 0.91
C GLU A 11 -18.87 0.27 -0.60
N ASN A 12 -18.99 1.48 -1.14
CA ASN A 12 -19.14 1.68 -2.57
C ASN A 12 -17.89 1.28 -3.37
N ALA A 13 -16.68 1.50 -2.82
CA ALA A 13 -15.44 1.03 -3.45
C ALA A 13 -15.36 -0.50 -3.46
N LEU A 14 -15.80 -1.18 -2.39
CA LEU A 14 -15.93 -2.63 -2.36
C LEU A 14 -16.88 -3.13 -3.45
N LYS A 15 -18.08 -2.54 -3.58
CA LYS A 15 -19.09 -2.95 -4.56
C LYS A 15 -18.69 -2.63 -6.00
N TYR A 16 -18.23 -1.42 -6.27
CA TYR A 16 -18.10 -0.92 -7.64
C TYR A 16 -16.68 -0.99 -8.21
N ASN A 17 -15.65 -1.01 -7.36
CA ASN A 17 -14.26 -1.09 -7.80
C ASN A 17 -13.62 -2.46 -7.52
N ALA A 18 -13.79 -3.03 -6.34
CA ALA A 18 -13.32 -4.38 -6.03
C ALA A 18 -14.22 -5.47 -6.62
N ASP A 19 -15.49 -5.18 -6.89
CA ASP A 19 -16.49 -6.15 -7.35
C ASP A 19 -16.62 -7.34 -6.37
N ILE A 20 -16.74 -7.01 -5.08
CA ILE A 20 -16.72 -8.00 -3.99
C ILE A 20 -17.84 -9.04 -4.11
N ASP A 21 -18.97 -8.68 -4.71
CA ASP A 21 -20.08 -9.61 -4.98
C ASP A 21 -19.68 -10.65 -6.03
N ALA A 22 -18.88 -10.28 -7.03
CA ALA A 22 -18.31 -11.23 -7.99
C ALA A 22 -17.33 -12.19 -7.31
N ALA A 23 -16.51 -11.71 -6.37
CA ALA A 23 -15.64 -12.56 -5.56
C ALA A 23 -16.48 -13.55 -4.72
N GLY A 24 -17.53 -13.10 -4.05
CA GLY A 24 -18.47 -13.96 -3.32
C GLY A 24 -19.13 -15.02 -4.21
N ALA A 25 -19.50 -14.67 -5.44
CA ALA A 25 -20.12 -15.58 -6.40
C ALA A 25 -19.19 -16.71 -6.89
N THR A 26 -17.87 -16.64 -6.63
CA THR A 26 -16.94 -17.74 -6.93
C THR A 26 -17.23 -18.99 -6.11
N GLY A 27 -17.82 -18.84 -4.92
CA GLY A 27 -18.10 -19.90 -3.97
C GLY A 27 -16.87 -20.33 -3.16
N ALA A 28 -15.77 -19.56 -3.23
CA ALA A 28 -14.57 -19.81 -2.41
C ALA A 28 -14.70 -19.19 -1.00
N PHE A 29 -15.59 -18.24 -0.82
CA PHE A 29 -15.80 -17.48 0.41
C PHE A 29 -17.15 -17.88 1.02
N GLU A 30 -17.22 -19.10 1.61
CA GLU A 30 -18.48 -19.65 2.14
C GLU A 30 -19.07 -18.80 3.28
N ASN A 31 -18.23 -18.07 4.01
CA ASN A 31 -18.63 -17.18 5.10
C ASN A 31 -18.98 -15.77 4.65
N TYR A 32 -18.79 -15.45 3.38
CA TYR A 32 -19.12 -14.13 2.86
C TYR A 32 -20.60 -14.05 2.46
N ASP A 33 -21.27 -13.06 3.05
CA ASP A 33 -22.57 -12.56 2.63
C ASP A 33 -22.52 -11.04 2.55
N SER A 34 -23.19 -10.44 1.56
CA SER A 34 -23.24 -8.99 1.41
C SER A 34 -23.77 -8.26 2.65
N ASP A 35 -24.62 -8.91 3.45
CA ASP A 35 -25.17 -8.36 4.70
C ASP A 35 -24.10 -8.25 5.80
N LEU A 36 -22.94 -8.92 5.67
CA LEU A 36 -21.81 -8.79 6.60
C LEU A 36 -21.02 -7.49 6.42
N LEU A 37 -21.09 -6.86 5.26
CA LEU A 37 -20.24 -5.68 4.96
C LEU A 37 -20.45 -4.56 5.97
N ALA A 38 -21.69 -4.11 6.15
CA ALA A 38 -21.99 -2.98 7.03
C ALA A 38 -21.58 -3.25 8.49
N PRO A 39 -21.95 -4.39 9.13
CA PRO A 39 -21.52 -4.70 10.49
C PRO A 39 -20.00 -4.75 10.67
N VAL A 40 -19.27 -5.40 9.74
CA VAL A 40 -17.80 -5.50 9.81
C VAL A 40 -17.16 -4.12 9.71
N LEU A 41 -17.60 -3.29 8.76
CA LEU A 41 -17.08 -1.94 8.57
C LEU A 41 -17.42 -1.02 9.76
N GLU A 42 -18.61 -1.15 10.37
CA GLU A 42 -18.99 -0.39 11.57
C GLU A 42 -18.11 -0.74 12.78
N GLU A 43 -17.86 -2.03 13.03
CA GLU A 43 -17.00 -2.47 14.14
C GLU A 43 -15.53 -2.06 13.91
N ALA A 44 -15.03 -2.20 12.68
CA ALA A 44 -13.70 -1.72 12.31
C ALA A 44 -13.57 -0.19 12.52
N ASN A 45 -14.59 0.60 12.13
CA ASN A 45 -14.60 2.03 12.38
C ASN A 45 -14.56 2.36 13.87
N LYS A 46 -15.26 1.61 14.73
CA LYS A 46 -15.22 1.83 16.20
C LYS A 46 -13.80 1.66 16.73
N LEU A 47 -13.09 0.61 16.31
CA LEU A 47 -11.69 0.39 16.69
C LEU A 47 -10.80 1.52 16.16
N ALA A 48 -10.92 1.85 14.89
CA ALA A 48 -10.12 2.91 14.24
C ALA A 48 -10.32 4.27 14.91
N SER A 49 -11.59 4.69 15.09
CA SER A 49 -11.94 6.03 15.57
C SER A 49 -11.76 6.18 17.09
N ASN A 50 -12.10 5.14 17.88
CA ASN A 50 -12.17 5.26 19.35
C ASN A 50 -10.90 4.75 20.05
N VAL A 51 -10.12 3.86 19.41
CA VAL A 51 -8.92 3.27 20.02
C VAL A 51 -7.65 3.76 19.32
N LEU A 52 -7.55 3.62 17.98
CA LEU A 52 -6.31 3.89 17.27
C LEU A 52 -6.07 5.38 17.02
N SER A 53 -7.10 6.12 16.60
CA SER A 53 -6.97 7.54 16.28
C SER A 53 -6.51 8.40 17.47
N PRO A 54 -7.02 8.23 18.71
CA PRO A 54 -6.52 8.97 19.86
C PRO A 54 -5.04 8.73 20.16
N LEU A 55 -4.52 7.55 19.83
CA LEU A 55 -3.12 7.17 20.07
C LEU A 55 -2.15 7.71 19.01
N ASN A 56 -2.63 8.22 17.87
CA ASN A 56 -1.77 8.65 16.79
C ASN A 56 -0.86 9.83 17.18
N ALA A 57 -1.43 10.88 17.76
CA ALA A 57 -0.68 12.06 18.21
C ALA A 57 0.24 11.72 19.42
N GLU A 58 -0.25 10.93 20.38
CA GLU A 58 0.55 10.48 21.52
C GLU A 58 1.72 9.59 21.07
N GLY A 59 1.46 8.69 20.12
CA GLY A 59 2.50 7.86 19.51
C GLY A 59 3.56 8.68 18.78
N HIS A 60 3.16 9.70 18.03
CA HIS A 60 4.10 10.62 17.36
C HIS A 60 4.98 11.37 18.36
N LYS A 61 4.41 11.82 19.47
CA LYS A 61 5.09 12.58 20.51
C LYS A 61 6.10 11.75 21.30
N HIS A 62 5.76 10.51 21.64
CA HIS A 62 6.56 9.70 22.55
C HIS A 62 7.46 8.68 21.85
N GLY A 63 7.03 8.16 20.69
CA GLY A 63 7.75 7.13 19.96
C GLY A 63 7.87 5.80 20.72
N ALA A 64 8.55 4.85 20.09
CA ALA A 64 9.03 3.63 20.74
C ALA A 64 10.41 3.87 21.38
N THR A 65 10.73 3.13 22.43
CA THR A 65 12.01 3.29 23.16
C THR A 65 12.77 1.97 23.24
N LEU A 66 14.11 2.04 23.15
CA LEU A 66 15.00 0.89 23.29
C LEU A 66 15.80 1.01 24.59
N LYS A 67 15.74 -0.02 25.43
CA LYS A 67 16.59 -0.14 26.61
C LYS A 67 17.04 -1.59 26.78
N ASP A 68 18.36 -1.80 26.90
CA ASP A 68 18.97 -3.13 27.15
C ASP A 68 18.51 -4.20 26.15
N GLY A 69 18.37 -3.84 24.85
CA GLY A 69 17.92 -4.74 23.77
C GLY A 69 16.41 -5.01 23.74
N VAL A 70 15.64 -4.40 24.60
CA VAL A 70 14.19 -4.51 24.67
C VAL A 70 13.55 -3.22 24.14
N VAL A 71 12.64 -3.37 23.16
CA VAL A 71 11.86 -2.26 22.62
C VAL A 71 10.51 -2.22 23.31
N THR A 72 10.19 -1.09 23.91
CA THR A 72 8.88 -0.79 24.48
C THR A 72 8.12 0.08 23.47
N ALA A 73 6.93 -0.36 23.09
CA ALA A 73 6.04 0.38 22.22
C ALA A 73 5.57 1.71 22.84
N ALA A 74 5.08 2.62 22.01
CA ALA A 74 4.51 3.88 22.48
C ALA A 74 3.37 3.65 23.47
N PRO A 75 3.11 4.59 24.41
CA PRO A 75 2.05 4.46 25.41
C PRO A 75 0.69 4.12 24.79
N GLY A 76 0.00 3.12 25.34
CA GLY A 76 -1.33 2.65 24.90
C GLY A 76 -1.31 1.69 23.70
N PHE A 77 -0.17 1.52 23.00
CA PHE A 77 -0.09 0.65 21.82
C PHE A 77 -0.26 -0.83 22.16
N LYS A 78 0.22 -1.27 23.32
CA LYS A 78 0.09 -2.67 23.76
C LYS A 78 -1.37 -3.05 24.00
N GLU A 79 -2.12 -2.21 24.69
CA GLU A 79 -3.54 -2.39 24.96
C GLU A 79 -4.36 -2.31 23.67
N ALA A 80 -4.02 -1.37 22.78
CA ALA A 80 -4.65 -1.25 21.47
C ALA A 80 -4.40 -2.48 20.61
N TYR A 81 -3.17 -3.03 20.62
CA TYR A 81 -2.84 -4.25 19.88
C TYR A 81 -3.62 -5.45 20.41
N LYS A 82 -3.74 -5.59 21.74
CA LYS A 82 -4.57 -6.63 22.35
C LYS A 82 -6.02 -6.53 21.88
N THR A 83 -6.61 -5.34 21.92
CA THR A 83 -7.99 -5.11 21.43
C THR A 83 -8.13 -5.43 19.94
N PHE A 84 -7.14 -5.08 19.12
CA PHE A 84 -7.10 -5.40 17.71
C PHE A 84 -7.03 -6.92 17.46
N ALA A 85 -6.15 -7.64 18.16
CA ALA A 85 -5.99 -9.09 18.03
C ALA A 85 -7.25 -9.84 18.49
N GLU A 86 -7.83 -9.47 19.67
CA GLU A 86 -9.08 -10.04 20.19
C GLU A 86 -10.27 -9.84 19.23
N GLY A 87 -10.24 -8.81 18.37
CA GLY A 87 -11.24 -8.58 17.33
C GLY A 87 -11.08 -9.49 16.09
N GLY A 88 -10.02 -10.30 16.00
CA GLY A 88 -9.80 -11.25 14.92
C GLY A 88 -9.48 -10.62 13.56
N TRP A 89 -9.05 -9.35 13.53
CA TRP A 89 -8.89 -8.56 12.30
C TRP A 89 -7.77 -9.08 11.38
N ILE A 90 -6.76 -9.74 11.94
CA ILE A 90 -5.71 -10.38 11.14
C ILE A 90 -6.28 -11.58 10.38
N GLY A 91 -7.17 -12.35 11.02
CA GLY A 91 -7.70 -13.59 10.48
C GLY A 91 -8.67 -13.44 9.29
N LEU A 92 -9.13 -12.21 8.97
CA LEU A 92 -10.18 -11.99 7.96
C LEU A 92 -9.96 -12.76 6.65
N PRO A 93 -8.82 -12.64 5.93
CA PRO A 93 -8.67 -13.26 4.61
C PRO A 93 -8.05 -14.67 4.66
N PHE A 94 -7.68 -15.17 5.83
CA PHE A 94 -6.92 -16.40 5.94
C PHE A 94 -7.80 -17.64 6.13
N PRO A 95 -7.28 -18.86 5.76
CA PRO A 95 -8.06 -20.09 5.81
C PRO A 95 -8.53 -20.47 7.22
N GLU A 96 -9.74 -21.06 7.31
CA GLU A 96 -10.33 -21.56 8.56
C GLU A 96 -9.51 -22.66 9.24
N GLU A 97 -8.82 -23.49 8.44
CA GLU A 97 -7.97 -24.58 8.96
C GLU A 97 -6.86 -24.08 9.89
N PHE A 98 -6.48 -22.78 9.80
CA PHE A 98 -5.52 -22.13 10.68
C PHE A 98 -6.15 -21.06 11.58
N GLY A 99 -7.48 -21.08 11.75
CA GLY A 99 -8.23 -20.15 12.60
C GLY A 99 -8.58 -18.81 11.95
N GLY A 100 -8.46 -18.70 10.62
CA GLY A 100 -8.91 -17.54 9.85
C GLY A 100 -10.42 -17.55 9.59
N GLN A 101 -10.91 -16.55 8.86
CA GLN A 101 -12.34 -16.37 8.58
C GLN A 101 -12.70 -16.62 7.11
N ALA A 102 -11.71 -16.85 6.25
CA ALA A 102 -11.86 -17.13 4.80
C ALA A 102 -12.75 -16.09 4.08
N LEU A 103 -12.58 -14.81 4.39
CA LEU A 103 -13.29 -13.70 3.75
C LEU A 103 -12.45 -13.08 2.62
N PRO A 104 -13.06 -12.35 1.67
CA PRO A 104 -12.33 -11.71 0.58
C PRO A 104 -11.20 -10.79 1.07
N LYS A 105 -10.03 -10.82 0.40
CA LYS A 105 -8.91 -9.91 0.68
C LYS A 105 -9.31 -8.44 0.53
N SER A 106 -10.21 -8.14 -0.39
CA SER A 106 -10.75 -6.79 -0.58
C SER A 106 -11.46 -6.26 0.68
N LEU A 107 -12.14 -7.12 1.46
CA LEU A 107 -12.74 -6.72 2.74
C LEU A 107 -11.65 -6.44 3.80
N ALA A 108 -10.60 -7.27 3.86
CA ALA A 108 -9.47 -7.01 4.76
C ALA A 108 -8.75 -5.69 4.41
N ILE A 109 -8.62 -5.36 3.11
CA ILE A 109 -8.11 -4.06 2.64
C ILE A 109 -8.98 -2.91 3.16
N ALA A 110 -10.32 -3.04 3.14
CA ALA A 110 -11.22 -2.00 3.65
C ALA A 110 -11.05 -1.76 5.16
N VAL A 111 -10.91 -2.83 5.93
CA VAL A 111 -10.61 -2.75 7.36
C VAL A 111 -9.25 -2.08 7.60
N MET A 112 -8.23 -2.50 6.87
CA MET A 112 -6.88 -1.92 7.00
C MET A 112 -6.80 -0.46 6.54
N GLU A 113 -7.62 0.00 5.58
CA GLU A 113 -7.73 1.42 5.25
C GLU A 113 -8.10 2.25 6.47
N MET A 114 -9.11 1.82 7.22
CA MET A 114 -9.55 2.52 8.43
C MET A 114 -8.47 2.56 9.50
N MET A 115 -7.79 1.43 9.73
CA MET A 115 -6.71 1.32 10.72
C MET A 115 -5.51 2.22 10.34
N GLN A 116 -5.09 2.17 9.07
CA GLN A 116 -3.97 2.97 8.55
C GLN A 116 -4.28 4.46 8.55
N SER A 117 -5.52 4.85 8.23
CA SER A 117 -5.95 6.25 8.28
C SER A 117 -5.99 6.81 9.70
N ALA A 118 -6.36 5.96 10.67
CA ALA A 118 -6.44 6.33 12.07
C ALA A 118 -5.06 6.39 12.74
N ASN A 119 -4.17 5.43 12.44
CA ASN A 119 -2.84 5.35 13.04
C ASN A 119 -1.86 4.56 12.15
N PRO A 120 -1.13 5.23 11.25
CA PRO A 120 -0.20 4.57 10.34
C PRO A 120 0.94 3.85 11.06
N SER A 121 1.44 4.38 12.17
CA SER A 121 2.53 3.75 12.94
C SER A 121 2.15 2.41 13.53
N PHE A 122 0.92 2.30 14.05
CA PHE A 122 0.37 1.04 14.60
C PHE A 122 0.17 0.01 13.48
N SER A 123 -0.44 0.44 12.39
CA SER A 123 -0.93 -0.45 11.33
C SER A 123 0.20 -1.13 10.54
N LEU A 124 1.44 -0.65 10.66
CA LEU A 124 2.62 -1.31 10.08
C LEU A 124 2.89 -2.69 10.70
N ASN A 125 2.55 -2.91 11.98
CA ASN A 125 2.73 -4.22 12.62
C ASN A 125 1.83 -5.30 11.99
N PRO A 126 0.49 -5.15 11.99
CA PRO A 126 -0.37 -6.14 11.34
C PRO A 126 -0.08 -6.28 9.84
N MET A 127 0.30 -5.20 9.14
CA MET A 127 0.66 -5.26 7.72
C MET A 127 1.79 -6.28 7.44
N LEU A 128 2.85 -6.27 8.26
CA LEU A 128 3.96 -7.21 8.10
C LEU A 128 3.58 -8.63 8.54
N THR A 129 2.70 -8.77 9.54
CA THR A 129 2.17 -10.05 9.98
C THR A 129 1.34 -10.71 8.86
N PHE A 130 0.49 -9.97 8.15
CA PHE A 130 -0.22 -10.47 6.97
C PHE A 130 0.74 -11.09 5.94
N GLY A 131 1.78 -10.36 5.54
CA GLY A 131 2.74 -10.85 4.58
C GLY A 131 3.51 -12.08 5.07
N SER A 132 3.81 -12.16 6.37
CA SER A 132 4.47 -13.33 6.97
C SER A 132 3.58 -14.57 6.92
N ILE A 133 2.29 -14.42 7.18
CA ILE A 133 1.29 -15.50 7.08
C ILE A 133 1.20 -15.99 5.63
N GLU A 134 1.05 -15.10 4.64
CA GLU A 134 0.99 -15.47 3.23
C GLU A 134 2.24 -16.25 2.77
N ALA A 135 3.42 -15.78 3.16
CA ALA A 135 4.68 -16.47 2.83
C ALA A 135 4.75 -17.90 3.43
N LEU A 136 4.27 -18.08 4.67
CA LEU A 136 4.24 -19.37 5.33
C LEU A 136 3.17 -20.30 4.74
N ILE A 137 1.98 -19.81 4.41
CA ILE A 137 0.94 -20.59 3.74
C ILE A 137 1.47 -21.16 2.42
N GLU A 138 2.13 -20.32 1.62
CA GLU A 138 2.60 -20.70 0.28
C GLU A 138 3.86 -21.57 0.28
N LYS A 139 4.79 -21.33 1.20
CA LYS A 139 6.16 -21.88 1.14
C LYS A 139 6.60 -22.61 2.41
N GLY A 140 5.86 -22.49 3.52
CA GLY A 140 6.18 -23.18 4.76
C GLY A 140 5.97 -24.70 4.64
N THR A 141 6.75 -25.47 5.41
CA THR A 141 6.49 -26.90 5.59
C THR A 141 5.24 -27.11 6.46
N ASP A 142 4.65 -28.30 6.44
CA ASP A 142 3.48 -28.62 7.26
C ASP A 142 3.78 -28.41 8.76
N GLU A 143 5.01 -28.72 9.21
CA GLU A 143 5.45 -28.45 10.57
C GLU A 143 5.51 -26.94 10.88
N GLN A 144 6.05 -26.15 9.96
CA GLN A 144 6.08 -24.68 10.11
C GLN A 144 4.67 -24.10 10.14
N LYS A 145 3.78 -24.55 9.25
CA LYS A 145 2.39 -24.11 9.20
C LYS A 145 1.66 -24.43 10.50
N SER A 146 1.71 -25.68 10.95
CA SER A 146 1.04 -26.11 12.18
C SER A 146 1.58 -25.46 13.45
N THR A 147 2.88 -25.06 13.46
CA THR A 147 3.50 -24.43 14.62
C THR A 147 3.20 -22.93 14.72
N TYR A 148 3.13 -22.23 13.60
CA TYR A 148 3.17 -20.76 13.61
C TYR A 148 1.90 -20.07 13.11
N LEU A 149 1.13 -20.68 12.18
CA LEU A 149 0.05 -19.97 11.50
C LEU A 149 -1.11 -19.59 12.42
N GLU A 150 -1.58 -20.51 13.26
CA GLU A 150 -2.70 -20.24 14.18
C GLU A 150 -2.39 -19.03 15.10
N LYS A 151 -1.18 -18.99 15.66
CA LYS A 151 -0.74 -17.90 16.53
C LYS A 151 -0.52 -16.56 15.82
N LEU A 152 -0.07 -16.58 14.57
CA LEU A 152 0.06 -15.40 13.73
C LEU A 152 -1.32 -14.87 13.30
N ILE A 153 -2.22 -15.75 12.91
CA ILE A 153 -3.58 -15.42 12.46
C ILE A 153 -4.45 -14.90 13.60
N SER A 154 -4.30 -15.47 14.81
CA SER A 154 -4.98 -14.92 16.00
C SER A 154 -4.41 -13.59 16.48
N GLY A 155 -3.20 -13.22 16.03
CA GLY A 155 -2.50 -12.03 16.51
C GLY A 155 -1.77 -12.20 17.84
N GLU A 156 -1.75 -13.39 18.44
CA GLU A 156 -0.92 -13.66 19.62
C GLU A 156 0.55 -13.46 19.34
N TRP A 157 0.99 -13.79 18.12
CA TRP A 157 2.33 -13.56 17.61
C TRP A 157 2.30 -12.64 16.40
N THR A 158 3.44 -11.99 16.13
CA THR A 158 3.60 -11.09 14.97
C THR A 158 4.66 -11.59 14.03
N GLY A 159 4.61 -11.13 12.79
CA GLY A 159 5.62 -11.36 11.78
C GLY A 159 6.40 -10.10 11.43
N ALA A 160 7.68 -10.24 11.10
CA ALA A 160 8.51 -9.15 10.64
C ALA A 160 9.43 -9.57 9.48
N MET A 161 9.69 -8.65 8.56
CA MET A 161 10.44 -8.88 7.32
C MET A 161 11.84 -8.29 7.43
N ASN A 162 12.88 -9.14 7.32
CA ASN A 162 14.28 -8.77 7.48
C ASN A 162 15.07 -8.91 6.17
N LEU A 163 15.03 -7.87 5.33
CA LEU A 163 15.70 -7.84 4.03
C LEU A 163 16.96 -7.00 4.05
N THR A 164 16.78 -5.71 4.35
CA THR A 164 17.74 -4.63 4.12
C THR A 164 18.96 -4.75 5.03
N GLU A 165 20.14 -4.53 4.45
CA GLU A 165 21.41 -4.42 5.15
C GLU A 165 22.07 -3.07 4.85
N PRO A 166 23.07 -2.63 5.62
CA PRO A 166 23.74 -1.34 5.38
C PRO A 166 24.27 -1.15 3.96
N THR A 167 24.59 -2.25 3.26
CA THR A 167 25.13 -2.24 1.88
C THR A 167 24.16 -2.84 0.85
N ALA A 168 22.96 -3.22 1.25
CA ALA A 168 22.00 -3.92 0.38
C ALA A 168 20.56 -3.43 0.66
N GLY A 169 20.17 -2.35 -0.01
CA GLY A 169 18.81 -1.79 0.02
C GLY A 169 18.04 -2.17 -1.24
N SER A 170 18.04 -1.32 -2.27
CA SER A 170 17.37 -1.61 -3.55
C SER A 170 18.00 -2.82 -4.27
N ASP A 171 19.30 -3.02 -4.15
CA ASP A 171 19.98 -4.24 -4.58
C ASP A 171 20.12 -5.22 -3.41
N VAL A 172 19.07 -5.99 -3.15
CA VAL A 172 19.12 -7.09 -2.18
C VAL A 172 20.09 -8.22 -2.58
N GLY A 173 20.51 -8.27 -3.86
CA GLY A 173 21.53 -9.20 -4.34
C GLY A 173 22.89 -9.04 -3.65
N ALA A 174 23.16 -7.89 -3.06
CA ALA A 174 24.40 -7.56 -2.35
C ALA A 174 24.41 -7.94 -0.85
N LEU A 175 23.33 -8.56 -0.32
CA LEU A 175 23.24 -8.93 1.10
C LEU A 175 24.36 -9.90 1.53
N LYS A 176 24.81 -9.77 2.78
CA LYS A 176 25.95 -10.48 3.37
C LYS A 176 25.59 -11.38 4.55
N THR A 177 24.39 -11.28 5.10
CA THR A 177 23.90 -12.18 6.18
C THR A 177 24.07 -13.64 5.76
N LYS A 178 24.63 -14.44 6.65
CA LYS A 178 24.97 -15.86 6.42
C LYS A 178 24.03 -16.77 7.18
N ALA A 179 23.75 -17.93 6.62
CA ALA A 179 23.02 -19.03 7.23
C ALA A 179 23.87 -20.30 7.12
N VAL A 180 24.48 -20.75 8.22
CA VAL A 180 25.34 -21.92 8.25
C VAL A 180 24.56 -23.12 8.81
N PRO A 181 24.51 -24.28 8.13
CA PRO A 181 23.79 -25.45 8.64
C PRO A 181 24.34 -25.93 9.99
N ASN A 182 23.46 -26.26 10.95
CA ASN A 182 23.82 -26.82 12.25
C ASN A 182 23.90 -28.34 12.24
N GLY A 183 23.45 -29.01 11.15
CA GLY A 183 23.40 -30.46 11.03
C GLY A 183 22.14 -31.13 11.61
N ASP A 184 21.23 -30.36 12.22
CA ASP A 184 19.95 -30.82 12.79
C ASP A 184 18.73 -30.31 11.98
N GLY A 185 18.94 -29.85 10.74
CA GLY A 185 17.90 -29.24 9.90
C GLY A 185 17.71 -27.75 10.13
N SER A 186 18.34 -27.19 11.14
CA SER A 186 18.36 -25.74 11.40
C SER A 186 19.65 -25.10 10.89
N PHE A 187 19.65 -23.76 10.90
CA PHE A 187 20.77 -22.92 10.46
C PHE A 187 21.11 -21.90 11.54
N ALA A 188 22.40 -21.57 11.66
CA ALA A 188 22.91 -20.45 12.44
C ALA A 188 22.95 -19.20 11.55
N ILE A 189 22.08 -18.23 11.85
CA ILE A 189 21.96 -16.96 11.11
C ILE A 189 22.90 -15.93 11.74
N THR A 190 23.76 -15.30 10.93
CA THR A 190 24.72 -14.28 11.41
C THR A 190 24.79 -13.11 10.44
N GLY A 191 24.56 -11.91 10.93
CA GLY A 191 24.60 -10.67 10.17
C GLY A 191 23.80 -9.55 10.81
N GLN A 192 23.76 -8.40 10.15
CA GLN A 192 23.00 -7.24 10.61
C GLN A 192 21.95 -6.86 9.58
N LYS A 193 20.75 -6.56 10.06
CA LYS A 193 19.63 -6.02 9.28
C LYS A 193 19.25 -4.64 9.78
N ILE A 194 18.95 -3.72 8.87
CA ILE A 194 18.56 -2.34 9.19
C ILE A 194 17.18 -2.02 8.63
N PHE A 195 16.55 -0.99 9.17
CA PHE A 195 15.20 -0.54 8.78
C PHE A 195 14.13 -1.61 8.98
N ILE A 196 14.28 -2.45 10.01
CA ILE A 196 13.34 -3.51 10.29
C ILE A 196 12.15 -2.98 11.08
N THR A 197 11.06 -2.76 10.38
CA THR A 197 9.79 -2.29 10.93
C THR A 197 9.24 -3.33 11.91
N TRP A 198 8.96 -2.89 13.14
CA TRP A 198 8.46 -3.76 14.22
C TRP A 198 9.30 -5.05 14.43
N GLY A 199 10.61 -4.96 14.18
CA GLY A 199 11.54 -6.09 14.34
C GLY A 199 11.73 -6.53 15.80
N GLU A 200 11.55 -5.62 16.76
CA GLU A 200 11.51 -5.91 18.19
C GLU A 200 10.44 -5.02 18.84
N HIS A 201 9.66 -5.60 19.75
CA HIS A 201 8.59 -4.90 20.49
C HIS A 201 8.05 -5.77 21.64
N ASP A 202 7.14 -5.19 22.43
CA ASP A 202 6.51 -5.80 23.61
C ASP A 202 4.96 -5.91 23.49
N VAL A 203 4.40 -5.70 22.29
CA VAL A 203 2.94 -5.75 22.08
C VAL A 203 2.40 -7.16 21.90
N ALA A 204 3.23 -8.13 21.49
CA ALA A 204 2.89 -9.53 21.31
C ALA A 204 3.88 -10.44 22.05
N GLU A 205 3.50 -11.69 22.29
CA GLU A 205 4.30 -12.65 23.05
C GLU A 205 5.54 -13.13 22.28
N ASN A 206 5.42 -13.30 20.96
CA ASN A 206 6.52 -13.76 20.09
C ASN A 206 6.54 -12.95 18.79
N ILE A 207 7.71 -12.92 18.14
CA ILE A 207 7.93 -12.27 16.84
C ILE A 207 8.60 -13.29 15.94
N ILE A 208 8.00 -13.53 14.78
CA ILE A 208 8.52 -14.45 13.78
C ILE A 208 9.22 -13.64 12.70
N GLN A 209 10.56 -13.65 12.74
CA GLN A 209 11.38 -12.93 11.78
C GLN A 209 11.52 -13.75 10.50
N LEU A 210 11.16 -13.20 9.34
CA LEU A 210 11.47 -13.77 8.03
C LEU A 210 12.75 -13.12 7.49
N VAL A 211 13.86 -13.87 7.53
CA VAL A 211 15.22 -13.33 7.31
C VAL A 211 15.80 -13.84 5.99
N LEU A 212 16.19 -12.91 5.11
CA LEU A 212 16.99 -13.25 3.92
C LEU A 212 18.46 -13.44 4.28
N ALA A 213 19.03 -14.58 3.91
CA ALA A 213 20.43 -14.89 4.15
C ALA A 213 21.01 -15.78 3.04
N ARG A 214 22.33 -15.99 3.05
CA ARG A 214 23.06 -16.85 2.13
C ARG A 214 23.63 -18.06 2.84
N THR A 215 23.48 -19.22 2.24
CA THR A 215 24.21 -20.44 2.61
C THR A 215 25.66 -20.38 2.12
N PRO A 216 26.59 -21.20 2.68
CA PRO A 216 28.02 -21.09 2.37
C PRO A 216 28.38 -21.22 0.88
N GLU A 217 27.67 -22.07 0.13
CA GLU A 217 27.94 -22.34 -1.30
C GLU A 217 26.96 -21.62 -2.24
N ALA A 218 26.19 -20.65 -1.73
CA ALA A 218 25.20 -19.96 -2.51
C ALA A 218 25.82 -19.14 -3.67
N PRO A 219 25.24 -19.18 -4.87
CA PRO A 219 25.70 -18.35 -5.99
C PRO A 219 25.61 -16.86 -5.66
N ALA A 220 26.47 -16.06 -6.25
CA ALA A 220 26.45 -14.60 -6.07
C ALA A 220 25.16 -13.96 -6.62
N GLY A 221 24.83 -12.76 -6.11
CA GLY A 221 23.66 -12.00 -6.55
C GLY A 221 22.34 -12.55 -6.00
N SER A 222 21.23 -12.13 -6.58
CA SER A 222 19.89 -12.46 -6.13
C SER A 222 19.53 -13.95 -6.18
N ARG A 223 20.22 -14.73 -7.02
CA ARG A 223 19.98 -16.19 -7.19
C ARG A 223 20.50 -17.05 -6.05
N GLY A 224 21.29 -16.51 -5.12
CA GLY A 224 21.84 -17.26 -3.98
C GLY A 224 21.21 -16.85 -2.65
N ILE A 225 20.03 -16.28 -2.66
CA ILE A 225 19.34 -15.83 -1.46
C ILE A 225 18.31 -16.87 -1.03
N SER A 226 18.35 -17.24 0.24
CA SER A 226 17.39 -18.14 0.90
C SER A 226 16.61 -17.39 1.96
N LEU A 227 15.41 -17.88 2.29
CA LEU A 227 14.54 -17.30 3.31
C LEU A 227 14.51 -18.20 4.54
N PHE A 228 14.64 -17.60 5.73
CA PHE A 228 14.67 -18.32 6.99
C PHE A 228 13.64 -17.77 7.97
N LEU A 229 12.94 -18.66 8.65
CA LEU A 229 12.10 -18.38 9.79
C LEU A 229 12.97 -18.39 11.06
N VAL A 230 12.98 -17.29 11.80
CA VAL A 230 13.78 -17.11 13.02
C VAL A 230 12.87 -16.53 14.12
N PRO A 231 12.35 -17.36 15.05
CA PRO A 231 11.46 -16.88 16.10
C PRO A 231 12.23 -16.14 17.20
N LYS A 232 11.59 -15.19 17.88
CA LYS A 232 12.14 -14.51 19.06
C LYS A 232 12.31 -15.46 20.23
N PHE A 233 11.28 -16.26 20.50
CA PHE A 233 11.31 -17.37 21.45
C PHE A 233 11.06 -18.68 20.70
N PHE A 234 11.80 -19.71 21.06
CA PHE A 234 11.54 -21.05 20.51
C PHE A 234 10.15 -21.54 20.94
N VAL A 235 9.59 -22.43 20.14
CA VAL A 235 8.28 -23.01 20.44
C VAL A 235 8.51 -24.48 20.84
N ASN A 236 8.06 -24.85 22.03
CA ASN A 236 8.11 -26.22 22.53
C ASN A 236 7.07 -27.11 21.83
N ALA A 237 7.22 -28.42 21.96
CA ALA A 237 6.30 -29.39 21.34
C ALA A 237 4.83 -29.26 21.83
N ASP A 238 4.61 -28.67 23.00
CA ASP A 238 3.28 -28.37 23.55
C ASP A 238 2.73 -26.99 23.16
N GLY A 239 3.46 -26.25 22.28
CA GLY A 239 3.10 -24.91 21.84
C GLY A 239 3.49 -23.78 22.78
N SER A 240 4.04 -24.07 23.95
CA SER A 240 4.53 -23.05 24.90
C SER A 240 5.82 -22.41 24.43
N LEU A 241 6.09 -21.17 24.90
CA LEU A 241 7.33 -20.47 24.60
C LEU A 241 8.50 -21.07 25.39
N GLY A 242 9.59 -21.35 24.71
CA GLY A 242 10.86 -21.81 25.22
C GLY A 242 11.87 -20.68 25.42
N ASP A 243 13.16 -21.01 25.26
CA ASP A 243 14.26 -20.06 25.43
C ASP A 243 14.23 -18.97 24.35
N ARG A 244 14.76 -17.78 24.70
CA ARG A 244 14.97 -16.67 23.77
C ARG A 244 16.08 -17.03 22.77
N ASN A 245 15.86 -16.72 21.51
CA ASN A 245 16.83 -16.88 20.45
C ASN A 245 17.98 -15.84 20.56
N THR A 246 19.11 -16.12 19.91
CA THR A 246 20.37 -15.33 20.01
C THR A 246 20.43 -14.19 19.00
N TYR A 247 19.39 -13.39 18.91
CA TYR A 247 19.42 -12.11 18.19
C TYR A 247 18.88 -10.97 19.06
N GLN A 248 19.21 -9.75 18.72
CA GLN A 248 18.82 -8.59 19.49
C GLN A 248 18.60 -7.35 18.61
N CYS A 249 17.77 -6.44 19.09
CA CYS A 249 17.71 -5.07 18.57
C CYS A 249 18.83 -4.26 19.22
N ILE A 250 19.74 -3.72 18.41
CA ILE A 250 20.89 -2.93 18.87
C ILE A 250 20.69 -1.42 18.69
N GLY A 251 19.62 -1.01 17.99
CA GLY A 251 19.31 0.41 17.76
C GLY A 251 17.91 0.59 17.18
N LEU A 252 17.34 1.77 17.40
CA LEU A 252 16.16 2.26 16.70
C LEU A 252 16.57 3.44 15.83
N GLU A 253 16.03 3.49 14.61
CA GLU A 253 16.26 4.62 13.71
C GLU A 253 15.45 5.84 14.14
N GLU A 254 16.10 6.99 14.23
CA GLU A 254 15.44 8.28 14.37
C GLU A 254 14.88 8.70 13.01
N LYS A 255 13.57 8.95 12.94
CA LYS A 255 12.85 9.20 11.68
C LYS A 255 12.15 10.54 11.71
N ILE A 256 11.86 11.08 10.53
CA ILE A 256 11.09 12.34 10.40
C ILE A 256 9.58 12.14 10.66
N GLY A 257 9.07 10.91 10.59
CA GLY A 257 7.68 10.56 10.85
C GLY A 257 7.54 9.13 11.33
N ILE A 258 6.31 8.67 11.53
CA ILE A 258 5.96 7.33 12.05
C ILE A 258 6.77 6.95 13.31
N HIS A 259 6.91 7.88 14.25
CA HIS A 259 7.80 7.74 15.42
C HIS A 259 7.42 6.56 16.31
N ALA A 260 6.12 6.23 16.41
CA ALA A 260 5.64 5.13 17.22
C ALA A 260 5.86 3.74 16.59
N SER A 261 6.21 3.68 15.29
CA SER A 261 6.61 2.42 14.66
C SER A 261 8.10 2.18 14.91
N PRO A 262 8.50 1.21 15.75
CA PRO A 262 9.90 0.91 15.97
C PRO A 262 10.54 0.43 14.67
N THR A 263 11.58 1.11 14.23
CA THR A 263 12.36 0.76 13.04
C THR A 263 13.72 0.30 13.52
N CYS A 264 13.91 -1.02 13.57
CA CYS A 264 14.97 -1.66 14.31
C CYS A 264 16.23 -1.89 13.47
N VAL A 265 17.39 -1.78 14.14
CA VAL A 265 18.64 -2.36 13.70
C VAL A 265 18.79 -3.70 14.42
N MET A 266 18.71 -4.80 13.66
CA MET A 266 18.71 -6.16 14.19
C MET A 266 20.08 -6.82 13.99
N GLU A 267 20.64 -7.39 15.07
CA GLU A 267 21.88 -8.14 15.04
C GLU A 267 21.63 -9.62 15.31
N TYR A 268 22.05 -10.45 14.37
CA TYR A 268 21.96 -11.91 14.44
C TYR A 268 23.33 -12.50 14.72
N ASN A 269 23.47 -13.22 15.82
CA ASN A 269 24.75 -13.77 16.30
C ASN A 269 24.66 -15.29 16.44
N GLY A 270 24.54 -16.00 15.31
CA GLY A 270 24.29 -17.43 15.31
C GLY A 270 22.85 -17.78 15.70
N ALA A 271 21.90 -16.90 15.41
CA ALA A 271 20.49 -17.13 15.72
C ALA A 271 19.97 -18.35 15.00
N LYS A 272 19.27 -19.22 15.73
CA LYS A 272 18.73 -20.47 15.16
C LYS A 272 17.50 -20.18 14.32
N GLY A 273 17.52 -20.67 13.07
CA GLY A 273 16.41 -20.51 12.13
C GLY A 273 16.23 -21.72 11.23
N TRP A 274 15.11 -21.77 10.51
CA TRP A 274 14.75 -22.86 9.61
C TRP A 274 14.44 -22.32 8.22
N LEU A 275 14.86 -23.05 7.19
CA LEU A 275 14.60 -22.69 5.79
C LEU A 275 13.09 -22.67 5.51
N ILE A 276 12.62 -21.63 4.82
CA ILE A 276 11.28 -21.54 4.24
C ILE A 276 11.39 -21.80 2.73
N GLY A 277 10.66 -22.79 2.24
CA GLY A 277 10.70 -23.20 0.84
C GLY A 277 12.02 -23.87 0.46
N GLU A 278 12.58 -23.51 -0.69
CA GLU A 278 13.78 -24.10 -1.25
C GLU A 278 15.02 -23.21 -1.07
N GLU A 279 16.17 -23.81 -0.86
CA GLU A 279 17.45 -23.11 -0.83
C GLU A 279 17.71 -22.37 -2.15
N ASN A 280 18.23 -21.14 -2.06
CA ASN A 280 18.49 -20.23 -3.19
C ASN A 280 17.22 -19.74 -3.95
N LYS A 281 16.03 -19.98 -3.40
CA LYS A 281 14.75 -19.43 -3.90
C LYS A 281 14.06 -18.50 -2.90
N GLY A 282 14.77 -18.07 -1.88
CA GLY A 282 14.22 -17.21 -0.82
C GLY A 282 13.70 -15.87 -1.32
N LEU A 283 14.30 -15.31 -2.37
CA LEU A 283 13.79 -14.07 -2.96
C LEU A 283 12.42 -14.27 -3.61
N ALA A 284 12.18 -15.41 -4.27
CA ALA A 284 10.87 -15.73 -4.84
C ALA A 284 9.79 -15.89 -3.74
N ALA A 285 10.14 -16.55 -2.62
CA ALA A 285 9.26 -16.65 -1.46
C ALA A 285 8.99 -15.28 -0.81
N MET A 286 10.02 -14.43 -0.71
CA MET A 286 9.87 -13.07 -0.20
C MET A 286 9.05 -12.16 -1.12
N PHE A 287 9.03 -12.41 -2.45
CA PHE A 287 8.18 -11.65 -3.38
C PHE A 287 6.69 -11.85 -3.12
N ILE A 288 6.26 -12.96 -2.55
CA ILE A 288 4.87 -13.18 -2.12
C ILE A 288 4.51 -12.11 -1.07
N MET A 289 5.30 -12.06 -0.01
CA MET A 289 5.15 -11.06 1.05
C MET A 289 5.29 -9.62 0.52
N MET A 290 6.25 -9.37 -0.37
CA MET A 290 6.46 -8.04 -0.94
C MET A 290 5.32 -7.57 -1.84
N ASN A 291 4.63 -8.44 -2.57
CA ASN A 291 3.50 -8.04 -3.40
C ASN A 291 2.28 -7.68 -2.53
N ALA A 292 2.00 -8.47 -1.49
CA ALA A 292 1.01 -8.13 -0.49
C ALA A 292 1.34 -6.79 0.20
N ALA A 293 2.59 -6.62 0.64
CA ALA A 293 3.07 -5.37 1.24
C ALA A 293 2.96 -4.17 0.28
N ARG A 294 3.21 -4.33 -1.01
CA ARG A 294 3.07 -3.24 -2.02
C ARG A 294 1.63 -2.76 -2.16
N LEU A 295 0.66 -3.67 -2.17
CA LEU A 295 -0.76 -3.30 -2.18
C LEU A 295 -1.13 -2.56 -0.89
N GLN A 296 -0.69 -3.06 0.26
CA GLN A 296 -0.89 -2.41 1.56
C GLN A 296 -0.22 -1.01 1.63
N VAL A 297 0.95 -0.82 1.01
CA VAL A 297 1.59 0.50 0.92
C VAL A 297 0.84 1.42 -0.05
N GLY A 298 0.27 0.88 -1.13
CA GLY A 298 -0.70 1.62 -1.96
C GLY A 298 -1.89 2.12 -1.13
N LEU A 299 -2.40 1.26 -0.25
CA LEU A 299 -3.45 1.59 0.70
C LEU A 299 -3.02 2.68 1.71
N GLN A 300 -1.76 2.68 2.17
CA GLN A 300 -1.23 3.79 2.99
C GLN A 300 -1.32 5.13 2.25
N GLY A 301 -1.09 5.12 0.93
CA GLY A 301 -1.31 6.31 0.10
C GLY A 301 -2.76 6.79 0.16
N VAL A 302 -3.73 5.88 0.07
CA VAL A 302 -5.17 6.18 0.23
C VAL A 302 -5.45 6.73 1.64
N SER A 303 -4.93 6.07 2.66
CA SER A 303 -5.14 6.42 4.06
C SER A 303 -4.60 7.81 4.39
N VAL A 304 -3.43 8.16 3.85
CA VAL A 304 -2.89 9.53 3.96
C VAL A 304 -3.76 10.54 3.22
N CYS A 305 -4.23 10.21 2.00
CA CYS A 305 -5.15 11.08 1.25
C CYS A 305 -6.42 11.36 2.06
N GLU A 306 -7.01 10.34 2.67
CA GLU A 306 -8.22 10.44 3.48
C GLU A 306 -7.97 11.27 4.75
N ALA A 307 -6.95 10.94 5.53
CA ALA A 307 -6.61 11.67 6.76
C ALA A 307 -6.31 13.16 6.45
N ALA A 308 -5.54 13.44 5.40
CA ALA A 308 -5.23 14.81 4.98
C ALA A 308 -6.47 15.59 4.54
N THR A 309 -7.38 14.93 3.82
CA THR A 309 -8.62 15.55 3.34
C THR A 309 -9.57 15.87 4.50
N GLN A 310 -9.79 14.93 5.42
CA GLN A 310 -10.62 15.16 6.61
C GLN A 310 -10.05 16.26 7.50
N SER A 311 -8.75 16.23 7.76
CA SER A 311 -8.06 17.24 8.58
C SER A 311 -8.17 18.63 7.96
N ALA A 312 -7.90 18.75 6.65
CA ALA A 312 -8.00 20.02 5.93
C ALA A 312 -9.44 20.57 5.90
N GLU A 313 -10.42 19.71 5.64
CA GLU A 313 -11.85 20.11 5.62
C GLU A 313 -12.30 20.61 7.00
N ALA A 314 -11.98 19.86 8.04
CA ALA A 314 -12.33 20.20 9.41
C ALA A 314 -11.74 21.56 9.83
N TYR A 315 -10.45 21.75 9.58
CA TYR A 315 -9.80 23.04 9.85
C TYR A 315 -10.42 24.18 9.04
N ALA A 316 -10.70 23.95 7.75
CA ALA A 316 -11.30 24.96 6.90
C ALA A 316 -12.71 25.38 7.31
N ARG A 317 -13.48 24.47 7.95
CA ARG A 317 -14.81 24.79 8.51
C ARG A 317 -14.73 25.61 9.79
N ASP A 318 -13.73 25.36 10.63
CA ASP A 318 -13.59 26.04 11.93
C ASP A 318 -12.84 27.37 11.82
N ARG A 319 -11.76 27.42 11.06
CA ARG A 319 -10.88 28.60 10.95
C ARG A 319 -11.56 29.75 10.24
N LYS A 320 -11.74 30.86 10.93
CA LYS A 320 -12.23 32.10 10.35
C LYS A 320 -11.08 33.08 10.02
N GLN A 321 -11.06 33.60 8.81
CA GLN A 321 -10.05 34.56 8.36
C GLN A 321 -10.52 35.33 7.12
N GLY A 322 -10.57 36.62 7.24
CA GLY A 322 -10.90 37.53 6.14
C GLY A 322 -12.37 37.46 5.70
N LYS A 323 -12.67 38.14 4.60
CA LYS A 323 -14.00 38.18 4.00
C LYS A 323 -14.08 37.30 2.79
N ALA A 324 -15.14 36.52 2.65
CA ALA A 324 -15.40 35.68 1.48
C ALA A 324 -16.60 36.20 0.68
N PRO A 325 -16.63 36.03 -0.66
CA PRO A 325 -17.77 36.45 -1.47
C PRO A 325 -19.08 35.82 -0.98
N GLY A 326 -20.09 36.65 -0.77
CA GLY A 326 -21.42 36.20 -0.33
C GLY A 326 -21.54 35.85 1.16
N VAL A 327 -20.53 36.14 1.99
CA VAL A 327 -20.54 35.92 3.45
C VAL A 327 -20.36 37.26 4.16
N GLU A 328 -21.27 37.58 5.09
CA GLU A 328 -21.16 38.79 5.93
C GLU A 328 -20.18 38.55 7.09
N GLY A 329 -19.30 39.52 7.35
CA GLY A 329 -18.31 39.46 8.44
C GLY A 329 -17.10 38.58 8.11
N ASP A 330 -16.46 38.02 9.17
CA ASP A 330 -15.33 37.11 9.04
C ASP A 330 -15.85 35.72 8.67
N ALA A 331 -15.38 35.22 7.52
CA ALA A 331 -15.80 33.94 6.99
C ALA A 331 -14.90 32.80 7.47
N ALA A 332 -15.48 31.62 7.68
CA ALA A 332 -14.71 30.39 7.73
C ALA A 332 -13.97 30.21 6.38
N ILE A 333 -12.71 29.74 6.43
CA ILE A 333 -11.88 29.73 5.21
C ILE A 333 -12.43 28.79 4.13
N ILE A 334 -13.28 27.83 4.47
CA ILE A 334 -14.01 26.99 3.52
C ILE A 334 -14.87 27.80 2.52
N HIS A 335 -15.20 29.04 2.83
CA HIS A 335 -15.96 29.91 1.93
C HIS A 335 -15.08 30.59 0.87
N HIS A 336 -13.76 30.57 1.00
CA HIS A 336 -12.86 31.12 -0.01
C HIS A 336 -12.80 30.22 -1.25
N PRO A 337 -12.91 30.75 -2.47
CA PRO A 337 -12.98 29.95 -3.70
C PRO A 337 -11.81 29.00 -3.90
N ASP A 338 -10.58 29.42 -3.59
CA ASP A 338 -9.38 28.61 -3.74
C ASP A 338 -9.34 27.44 -2.75
N ILE A 339 -9.74 27.67 -1.49
CA ILE A 339 -9.88 26.60 -0.48
C ILE A 339 -10.93 25.58 -0.92
N ARG A 340 -12.07 26.04 -1.45
CA ARG A 340 -13.10 25.14 -2.01
C ARG A 340 -12.55 24.27 -3.13
N ARG A 341 -11.84 24.88 -4.08
CA ARG A 341 -11.21 24.14 -5.18
C ARG A 341 -10.24 23.09 -4.65
N THR A 342 -9.37 23.48 -3.71
CA THR A 342 -8.39 22.57 -3.09
C THR A 342 -9.09 21.39 -2.43
N LEU A 343 -10.08 21.59 -1.57
CA LEU A 343 -10.79 20.52 -0.87
C LEU A 343 -11.54 19.58 -1.83
N VAL A 344 -12.18 20.12 -2.87
CA VAL A 344 -12.88 19.31 -3.88
C VAL A 344 -11.91 18.47 -4.70
N SER A 345 -10.74 19.01 -5.06
CA SER A 345 -9.67 18.29 -5.74
C SER A 345 -9.07 17.20 -4.83
N MET A 346 -8.86 17.48 -3.54
CA MET A 346 -8.40 16.49 -2.56
C MET A 346 -9.39 15.32 -2.46
N ALA A 347 -10.69 15.60 -2.33
CA ALA A 347 -11.72 14.58 -2.24
C ALA A 347 -11.77 13.67 -3.49
N ALA A 348 -11.69 14.28 -4.70
CA ALA A 348 -11.71 13.51 -5.95
C ALA A 348 -10.45 12.65 -6.12
N THR A 349 -9.28 13.17 -5.73
CA THR A 349 -8.01 12.42 -5.77
C THR A 349 -8.01 11.27 -4.76
N THR A 350 -8.51 11.49 -3.54
CA THR A 350 -8.66 10.45 -2.51
C THR A 350 -9.55 9.31 -3.02
N GLN A 351 -10.68 9.64 -3.64
CA GLN A 351 -11.57 8.60 -4.17
C GLN A 351 -10.97 7.86 -5.36
N ALA A 352 -10.19 8.52 -6.23
CA ALA A 352 -9.47 7.86 -7.30
C ALA A 352 -8.39 6.89 -6.77
N ALA A 353 -7.65 7.29 -5.74
CA ALA A 353 -6.66 6.43 -5.08
C ALA A 353 -7.32 5.19 -4.45
N ARG A 354 -8.44 5.39 -3.74
CA ARG A 354 -9.25 4.30 -3.19
C ARG A 354 -9.72 3.34 -4.29
N ALA A 355 -10.28 3.86 -5.38
CA ALA A 355 -10.74 3.06 -6.50
C ALA A 355 -9.64 2.18 -7.11
N ILE A 356 -8.42 2.71 -7.27
CA ILE A 356 -7.27 1.96 -7.81
C ILE A 356 -6.88 0.79 -6.87
N VAL A 357 -6.76 1.04 -5.57
CA VAL A 357 -6.36 0.02 -4.59
C VAL A 357 -7.43 -1.07 -4.48
N TYR A 358 -8.70 -0.70 -4.42
CA TYR A 358 -9.81 -1.65 -4.33
C TYR A 358 -9.97 -2.47 -5.61
N ALA A 359 -9.79 -1.87 -6.79
CA ALA A 359 -9.78 -2.60 -8.05
C ALA A 359 -8.61 -3.61 -8.12
N CYS A 360 -7.47 -3.28 -7.53
CA CYS A 360 -6.34 -4.19 -7.42
C CYS A 360 -6.64 -5.35 -6.45
N ALA A 361 -7.24 -5.07 -5.29
CA ALA A 361 -7.61 -6.08 -4.30
C ALA A 361 -8.68 -7.04 -4.85
N GLY A 362 -9.72 -6.53 -5.52
CA GLY A 362 -10.72 -7.37 -6.17
C GLY A 362 -10.16 -8.21 -7.32
N ALA A 363 -9.20 -7.67 -8.08
CA ALA A 363 -8.49 -8.44 -9.09
C ALA A 363 -7.67 -9.59 -8.46
N SER A 364 -7.09 -9.39 -7.26
CA SER A 364 -6.40 -10.44 -6.51
C SER A 364 -7.37 -11.54 -6.05
N ASP A 365 -8.53 -11.19 -5.48
CA ASP A 365 -9.56 -12.16 -5.09
C ASP A 365 -10.01 -13.01 -6.28
N LEU A 366 -10.28 -12.39 -7.42
CA LEU A 366 -10.74 -13.08 -8.63
C LEU A 366 -9.62 -13.87 -9.32
N ALA A 367 -8.38 -13.43 -9.28
CA ALA A 367 -7.23 -14.16 -9.81
C ALA A 367 -7.00 -15.49 -9.07
N GLU A 368 -7.23 -15.49 -7.77
CA GLU A 368 -7.05 -16.68 -6.94
C GLU A 368 -8.24 -17.64 -7.01
N HIS A 369 -9.48 -17.11 -7.02
CA HIS A 369 -10.67 -17.87 -6.74
C HIS A 369 -11.66 -18.02 -7.91
N SER A 370 -11.48 -17.37 -9.07
CA SER A 370 -12.33 -17.60 -10.24
C SER A 370 -12.33 -19.09 -10.62
N LYS A 371 -13.47 -19.60 -11.10
CA LYS A 371 -13.59 -21.00 -11.51
C LYS A 371 -12.93 -21.28 -12.85
N ASP A 372 -12.99 -20.32 -13.75
CA ASP A 372 -12.44 -20.43 -15.09
C ASP A 372 -10.94 -20.03 -15.11
N ALA A 373 -10.12 -20.82 -15.79
CA ALA A 373 -8.68 -20.59 -15.89
C ALA A 373 -8.33 -19.33 -16.72
N GLU A 374 -9.17 -18.97 -17.70
CA GLU A 374 -8.98 -17.77 -18.51
C GLU A 374 -9.27 -16.52 -17.67
N ASP A 375 -10.34 -16.54 -16.86
CA ASP A 375 -10.65 -15.48 -15.92
C ASP A 375 -9.54 -15.32 -14.86
N LYS A 376 -9.03 -16.43 -14.29
CA LYS A 376 -7.88 -16.38 -13.38
C LYS A 376 -6.69 -15.66 -14.01
N ALA A 377 -6.32 -16.06 -15.22
CA ALA A 377 -5.19 -15.47 -15.94
C ALA A 377 -5.42 -13.97 -16.24
N LYS A 378 -6.62 -13.59 -16.66
CA LYS A 378 -7.03 -12.22 -16.92
C LYS A 378 -6.94 -11.34 -15.67
N PHE A 379 -7.49 -11.81 -14.54
CA PHE A 379 -7.45 -11.06 -13.29
C PHE A 379 -6.05 -10.99 -12.71
N LYS A 380 -5.25 -12.06 -12.84
CA LYS A 380 -3.83 -12.04 -12.45
C LYS A 380 -3.02 -11.01 -13.25
N GLN A 381 -3.23 -10.93 -14.55
CA GLN A 381 -2.59 -9.93 -15.40
C GLN A 381 -3.01 -8.50 -14.99
N ARG A 382 -4.29 -8.31 -14.64
CA ARG A 382 -4.81 -7.03 -14.15
C ARG A 382 -4.19 -6.64 -12.80
N GLU A 383 -4.16 -7.55 -11.83
CA GLU A 383 -3.49 -7.35 -10.54
C GLU A 383 -2.03 -6.97 -10.74
N ASP A 384 -1.31 -7.72 -11.56
CA ASP A 384 0.10 -7.50 -11.85
C ASP A 384 0.42 -6.11 -12.40
N LEU A 385 -0.46 -5.54 -13.21
CA LEU A 385 -0.32 -4.17 -13.72
C LEU A 385 -0.75 -3.12 -12.69
N LEU A 386 -1.79 -3.39 -11.89
CA LEU A 386 -2.32 -2.43 -10.93
C LEU A 386 -1.43 -2.28 -9.69
N VAL A 387 -0.75 -3.33 -9.21
CA VAL A 387 0.09 -3.26 -7.99
C VAL A 387 1.13 -2.15 -8.05
N PRO A 388 2.00 -2.02 -9.06
CA PRO A 388 2.96 -0.92 -9.14
C PRO A 388 2.30 0.46 -9.28
N ILE A 389 1.16 0.55 -9.97
CA ILE A 389 0.37 1.78 -10.09
C ILE A 389 -0.22 2.15 -8.73
N ALA A 390 -0.89 1.22 -8.04
CA ALA A 390 -1.46 1.43 -6.72
C ALA A 390 -0.39 1.88 -5.73
N LYS A 391 0.75 1.16 -5.65
CA LYS A 391 1.83 1.52 -4.73
C LYS A 391 2.40 2.90 -5.02
N ALA A 392 2.81 3.19 -6.25
CA ALA A 392 3.54 4.41 -6.55
C ALA A 392 2.63 5.62 -6.72
N TRP A 393 1.56 5.51 -7.49
CA TRP A 393 0.66 6.64 -7.73
C TRP A 393 -0.07 7.07 -6.45
N CYS A 394 -0.63 6.11 -5.69
CA CYS A 394 -1.38 6.48 -4.48
C CYS A 394 -0.47 7.09 -3.41
N THR A 395 0.77 6.59 -3.24
CA THR A 395 1.70 7.17 -2.26
C THR A 395 2.22 8.55 -2.67
N ASP A 396 2.44 8.80 -3.97
CA ASP A 396 2.76 10.15 -4.45
C ASP A 396 1.58 11.11 -4.21
N ARG A 397 0.33 10.67 -4.51
CA ARG A 397 -0.86 11.48 -4.21
C ARG A 397 -1.03 11.71 -2.72
N GLY A 398 -0.76 10.69 -1.87
CA GLY A 398 -0.74 10.85 -0.42
C GLY A 398 0.17 11.99 0.03
N CYS A 399 1.41 12.01 -0.45
CA CYS A 399 2.35 13.10 -0.14
C CYS A 399 1.87 14.47 -0.66
N ASP A 400 1.31 14.52 -1.88
CA ASP A 400 0.79 15.77 -2.45
C ASP A 400 -0.38 16.32 -1.61
N LEU A 401 -1.32 15.46 -1.22
CA LEU A 401 -2.50 15.87 -0.43
C LEU A 401 -2.11 16.23 1.01
N ALA A 402 -1.17 15.53 1.62
CA ALA A 402 -0.63 15.88 2.92
C ALA A 402 0.02 17.29 2.90
N ASN A 403 0.76 17.61 1.84
CA ASN A 403 1.31 18.96 1.64
C ASN A 403 0.21 20.02 1.43
N LEU A 404 -0.86 19.69 0.70
CA LEU A 404 -2.02 20.58 0.54
C LEU A 404 -2.76 20.81 1.87
N ALA A 405 -2.86 19.80 2.74
CA ALA A 405 -3.44 19.98 4.07
C ALA A 405 -2.64 21.00 4.90
N VAL A 406 -1.30 20.92 4.90
CA VAL A 406 -0.44 21.93 5.52
C VAL A 406 -0.72 23.33 4.94
N GLN A 407 -0.90 23.44 3.63
CA GLN A 407 -1.21 24.71 2.97
C GLN A 407 -2.58 25.27 3.40
N VAL A 408 -3.61 24.42 3.55
CA VAL A 408 -4.94 24.82 4.04
C VAL A 408 -4.86 25.33 5.48
N TYR A 409 -4.04 24.71 6.33
CA TYR A 409 -3.79 25.15 7.70
C TYR A 409 -3.01 26.48 7.77
N GLY A 410 -2.30 26.87 6.69
CA GLY A 410 -1.44 28.04 6.68
C GLY A 410 -0.31 27.94 7.71
N GLY A 411 0.00 29.04 8.42
CA GLY A 411 1.09 29.03 9.42
C GLY A 411 0.93 27.97 10.52
N MET A 412 -0.29 27.64 10.90
CA MET A 412 -0.55 26.57 11.88
C MET A 412 -0.16 25.19 11.34
N GLY A 413 -0.26 24.93 10.06
CA GLY A 413 0.18 23.67 9.45
C GLY A 413 1.68 23.42 9.51
N PHE A 414 2.47 24.45 9.75
CA PHE A 414 3.93 24.35 9.87
C PHE A 414 4.42 24.09 11.31
N MET A 415 3.50 24.07 12.27
CA MET A 415 3.82 23.81 13.67
C MET A 415 3.81 22.32 13.97
N ASN A 416 4.79 21.83 14.73
CA ASN A 416 4.92 20.40 15.06
C ASN A 416 3.70 19.78 15.78
N GLU A 417 2.95 20.60 16.52
CA GLU A 417 1.73 20.16 17.21
C GLU A 417 0.52 20.04 16.27
N SER A 418 0.69 20.43 15.00
CA SER A 418 -0.36 20.37 14.00
C SER A 418 -0.57 18.97 13.47
N GLU A 419 -1.80 18.49 13.43
CA GLU A 419 -2.17 17.24 12.78
C GLU A 419 -1.72 17.18 11.31
N ALA A 420 -1.84 18.31 10.57
CA ALA A 420 -1.39 18.38 9.18
C ALA A 420 0.13 18.19 9.04
N ALA A 421 0.93 18.72 9.97
CA ALA A 421 2.39 18.50 9.98
C ALA A 421 2.72 17.02 10.22
N GLN A 422 2.07 16.37 11.19
CA GLN A 422 2.27 14.95 11.44
C GLN A 422 1.93 14.11 10.21
N ILE A 423 0.75 14.32 9.60
CA ILE A 423 0.33 13.59 8.40
C ILE A 423 1.37 13.74 7.27
N MET A 424 1.91 14.94 7.07
CA MET A 424 2.92 15.20 6.04
C MET A 424 4.23 14.45 6.34
N LEU A 425 4.69 14.44 7.59
CA LEU A 425 5.91 13.76 8.00
C LEU A 425 5.76 12.24 7.89
N ASP A 426 4.63 11.70 8.35
CA ASP A 426 4.33 10.26 8.30
C ASP A 426 4.18 9.76 6.86
N ALA A 427 3.60 10.57 5.97
CA ALA A 427 3.42 10.22 4.56
C ALA A 427 4.74 10.01 3.80
N ARG A 428 5.81 10.68 4.21
CA ARG A 428 7.03 10.78 3.38
C ARG A 428 7.74 9.46 3.16
N ILE A 429 7.58 8.49 4.05
CA ILE A 429 8.20 7.17 3.90
C ILE A 429 7.53 6.33 2.79
N ASN A 430 6.22 6.52 2.53
CA ASN A 430 5.44 5.66 1.65
C ASN A 430 5.99 5.56 0.21
N PRO A 431 6.49 6.64 -0.43
CA PRO A 431 7.15 6.54 -1.74
C PRO A 431 8.53 5.87 -1.73
N ILE A 432 9.11 5.59 -0.54
CA ILE A 432 10.51 5.16 -0.39
C ILE A 432 10.60 3.66 -0.14
N TYR A 433 9.91 3.11 0.88
CA TYR A 433 10.05 1.72 1.27
C TYR A 433 9.22 0.77 0.39
N GLU A 434 9.40 -0.54 0.58
CA GLU A 434 8.80 -1.62 -0.23
C GLU A 434 9.09 -1.49 -1.74
N GLY A 435 10.30 -0.99 -2.05
CA GLY A 435 10.73 -0.56 -3.37
C GLY A 435 10.28 0.87 -3.65
N THR A 436 11.23 1.75 -3.93
CA THR A 436 10.93 3.16 -4.24
C THR A 436 9.93 3.26 -5.40
N ASN A 437 9.23 4.39 -5.52
CA ASN A 437 8.28 4.59 -6.62
C ASN A 437 8.94 4.49 -8.00
N ALA A 438 10.21 4.86 -8.12
CA ALA A 438 10.98 4.63 -9.34
C ALA A 438 11.21 3.13 -9.62
N ILE A 439 11.43 2.30 -8.59
CA ILE A 439 11.50 0.83 -8.74
C ILE A 439 10.15 0.27 -9.19
N GLN A 440 9.03 0.79 -8.68
CA GLN A 440 7.69 0.39 -9.16
C GLN A 440 7.49 0.76 -10.63
N ALA A 441 7.93 1.96 -11.03
CA ALA A 441 7.85 2.40 -12.42
C ALA A 441 8.71 1.51 -13.34
N MET A 442 9.93 1.17 -12.92
CA MET A 442 10.79 0.24 -13.67
C MET A 442 10.21 -1.17 -13.70
N ASP A 443 9.55 -1.63 -12.65
CA ASP A 443 8.85 -2.91 -12.60
C ASP A 443 7.66 -2.94 -13.58
N LEU A 444 6.84 -1.90 -13.57
CA LEU A 444 5.72 -1.74 -14.51
C LEU A 444 6.20 -1.86 -15.97
N VAL A 445 7.22 -1.10 -16.33
CA VAL A 445 7.70 -1.03 -17.71
C VAL A 445 8.57 -2.23 -18.09
N GLY A 446 9.55 -2.56 -17.25
CA GLY A 446 10.58 -3.54 -17.57
C GLY A 446 10.16 -5.00 -17.38
N ARG A 447 9.14 -5.27 -16.58
CA ARG A 447 8.63 -6.62 -16.33
C ARG A 447 7.17 -6.79 -16.73
N LYS A 448 6.26 -5.99 -16.14
CA LYS A 448 4.82 -6.21 -16.34
C LYS A 448 4.39 -5.95 -17.78
N LEU A 449 4.73 -4.77 -18.30
CA LEU A 449 4.41 -4.39 -19.67
C LEU A 449 5.19 -5.21 -20.71
N SER A 450 6.47 -5.51 -20.43
CA SER A 450 7.35 -6.21 -21.38
C SER A 450 7.07 -7.71 -21.47
N SER A 451 6.59 -8.36 -20.38
CA SER A 451 6.41 -9.81 -20.32
C SER A 451 5.35 -10.33 -21.29
N ASP A 452 4.30 -9.55 -21.52
CA ASP A 452 3.17 -9.88 -22.41
C ASP A 452 3.09 -8.97 -23.64
N LYS A 453 4.16 -8.19 -23.89
CA LYS A 453 4.24 -7.23 -25.01
C LYS A 453 3.11 -6.19 -24.99
N GLY A 454 2.66 -5.81 -23.80
CA GLY A 454 1.63 -4.82 -23.57
C GLY A 454 0.19 -5.33 -23.64
N ALA A 455 -0.03 -6.63 -23.81
CA ALA A 455 -1.38 -7.18 -23.96
C ALA A 455 -2.31 -6.84 -22.78
N GLY A 456 -1.82 -6.93 -21.55
CA GLY A 456 -2.59 -6.56 -20.36
C GLY A 456 -2.96 -5.08 -20.31
N MET A 457 -2.05 -4.19 -20.70
CA MET A 457 -2.36 -2.75 -20.77
C MET A 457 -3.36 -2.45 -21.89
N GLN A 458 -3.26 -3.12 -23.04
CA GLN A 458 -4.22 -2.99 -24.12
C GLN A 458 -5.62 -3.47 -23.68
N ALA A 459 -5.73 -4.52 -22.86
CA ALA A 459 -7.00 -4.93 -22.27
C ALA A 459 -7.61 -3.85 -21.36
N ILE A 460 -6.80 -3.21 -20.52
CA ILE A 460 -7.23 -2.08 -19.69
C ILE A 460 -7.67 -0.90 -20.59
N ILE A 461 -6.93 -0.57 -21.63
CA ILE A 461 -7.27 0.49 -22.60
C ILE A 461 -8.62 0.18 -23.28
N ALA A 462 -8.87 -1.06 -23.66
CA ALA A 462 -10.14 -1.49 -24.24
C ALA A 462 -11.31 -1.31 -23.26
N ASP A 463 -11.12 -1.68 -21.98
CA ASP A 463 -12.12 -1.47 -20.93
C ASP A 463 -12.41 0.03 -20.71
N ILE A 464 -11.38 0.87 -20.75
CA ILE A 464 -11.53 2.33 -20.66
C ILE A 464 -12.34 2.87 -21.85
N ARG A 465 -12.05 2.43 -23.08
CA ARG A 465 -12.80 2.84 -24.27
C ARG A 465 -14.26 2.40 -24.22
N LYS A 466 -14.54 1.21 -23.68
CA LYS A 466 -15.91 0.76 -23.41
C LYS A 466 -16.59 1.70 -22.41
N THR A 467 -15.95 2.04 -21.32
CA THR A 467 -16.49 2.97 -20.30
C THR A 467 -16.76 4.36 -20.87
N VAL A 468 -15.91 4.87 -21.79
CA VAL A 468 -16.17 6.11 -22.53
C VAL A 468 -17.48 6.02 -23.32
N SER A 469 -17.70 4.90 -24.02
CA SER A 469 -18.95 4.68 -24.76
C SER A 469 -20.17 4.61 -23.82
N ASP A 470 -20.06 3.84 -22.74
CA ASP A 470 -21.12 3.67 -21.76
C ASP A 470 -21.50 5.02 -21.09
N ALA A 471 -20.49 5.82 -20.66
CA ALA A 471 -20.69 7.14 -20.09
C ALA A 471 -21.39 8.11 -21.05
N SER A 472 -21.01 8.07 -22.34
CA SER A 472 -21.63 8.89 -23.38
C SER A 472 -23.11 8.51 -23.63
N ALA A 473 -23.44 7.21 -23.49
CA ALA A 473 -24.77 6.69 -23.72
C ALA A 473 -25.76 6.98 -22.58
N THR A 474 -25.28 7.39 -21.39
CA THR A 474 -26.14 7.66 -20.22
C THR A 474 -27.11 8.85 -20.41
N GLY A 475 -26.84 9.76 -21.34
CA GLY A 475 -27.57 11.02 -21.49
C GLY A 475 -27.29 12.05 -20.38
N ASN A 476 -26.44 11.75 -19.40
CA ASN A 476 -26.05 12.67 -18.33
C ASN A 476 -24.96 13.63 -18.81
N GLY A 477 -25.22 14.96 -18.70
CA GLY A 477 -24.30 15.99 -19.20
C GLY A 477 -22.94 16.00 -18.51
N HIS A 478 -22.85 15.64 -17.21
CA HIS A 478 -21.57 15.54 -16.49
C HIS A 478 -20.78 14.32 -16.97
N LEU A 479 -21.42 13.16 -17.14
CA LEU A 479 -20.78 11.95 -17.63
C LEU A 479 -20.33 12.08 -19.10
N ALA A 480 -21.04 12.85 -19.93
CA ALA A 480 -20.60 13.15 -21.29
C ALA A 480 -19.25 13.95 -21.30
N ILE A 481 -19.06 14.85 -20.35
CA ILE A 481 -17.78 15.58 -20.23
C ILE A 481 -16.68 14.65 -19.69
N VAL A 482 -16.98 13.81 -18.69
CA VAL A 482 -16.05 12.78 -18.21
C VAL A 482 -15.61 11.88 -19.36
N ALA A 483 -16.55 11.42 -20.18
CA ALA A 483 -16.28 10.60 -21.35
C ALA A 483 -15.30 11.29 -22.34
N ASN A 484 -15.53 12.57 -22.65
CA ASN A 484 -14.65 13.31 -23.56
C ASN A 484 -13.21 13.47 -23.00
N ARG A 485 -13.07 13.77 -21.70
CA ARG A 485 -11.74 13.87 -21.05
C ARG A 485 -11.03 12.53 -21.03
N LEU A 486 -11.75 11.47 -20.68
CA LEU A 486 -11.22 10.11 -20.61
C LEU A 486 -10.84 9.57 -21.99
N TYR A 487 -11.62 9.89 -23.05
CA TYR A 487 -11.28 9.54 -24.43
C TYR A 487 -9.93 10.11 -24.86
N SER A 488 -9.68 11.38 -24.58
CA SER A 488 -8.38 11.99 -24.90
C SER A 488 -7.27 11.38 -24.07
N ALA A 489 -7.49 11.22 -22.76
CA ALA A 489 -6.48 10.71 -21.83
C ALA A 489 -6.07 9.26 -22.14
N VAL A 490 -7.02 8.38 -22.51
CA VAL A 490 -6.71 7.00 -22.88
C VAL A 490 -5.93 6.93 -24.18
N SER A 491 -6.17 7.83 -25.13
CA SER A 491 -5.39 7.88 -26.38
C SER A 491 -3.94 8.27 -26.11
N TYR A 492 -3.68 9.20 -25.19
CA TYR A 492 -2.32 9.54 -24.76
C TYR A 492 -1.63 8.40 -23.99
N LEU A 493 -2.38 7.63 -23.19
CA LEU A 493 -1.85 6.44 -22.54
C LEU A 493 -1.47 5.37 -23.56
N GLU A 494 -2.31 5.13 -24.57
CA GLU A 494 -2.05 4.17 -25.64
C GLU A 494 -0.78 4.54 -26.43
N GLU A 495 -0.65 5.79 -26.86
CA GLU A 495 0.55 6.30 -27.55
C GLU A 495 1.80 6.17 -26.67
N SER A 496 1.71 6.51 -25.39
CA SER A 496 2.82 6.35 -24.44
C SER A 496 3.19 4.88 -24.23
N THR A 497 2.21 3.97 -24.25
CA THR A 497 2.44 2.52 -24.12
C THR A 497 3.19 1.98 -25.33
N GLU A 498 2.79 2.36 -26.53
CA GLU A 498 3.48 1.98 -27.77
C GLU A 498 4.92 2.51 -27.81
N TRP A 499 5.10 3.79 -27.45
CA TRP A 499 6.44 4.38 -27.34
C TRP A 499 7.32 3.64 -26.34
N MET A 500 6.76 3.30 -25.16
CA MET A 500 7.48 2.61 -24.09
C MET A 500 7.92 1.22 -24.52
N LEU A 501 7.04 0.42 -25.15
CA LEU A 501 7.37 -0.91 -25.67
C LEU A 501 8.46 -0.86 -26.73
N LYS A 502 8.38 0.10 -27.65
CA LYS A 502 9.39 0.32 -28.67
C LYS A 502 10.73 0.72 -28.05
N SER A 503 10.72 1.69 -27.15
CA SER A 503 11.94 2.18 -26.49
C SER A 503 12.60 1.11 -25.63
N MET A 504 11.84 0.23 -24.97
CA MET A 504 12.38 -0.91 -24.22
C MET A 504 13.14 -1.90 -25.12
N ALA A 505 12.73 -2.04 -26.38
CA ALA A 505 13.42 -2.89 -27.35
C ALA A 505 14.65 -2.20 -27.98
N ASP A 506 14.55 -0.90 -28.29
CA ASP A 506 15.56 -0.15 -29.02
C ASP A 506 16.66 0.43 -28.08
N ASN A 507 16.27 1.04 -26.98
CA ASN A 507 17.16 1.66 -25.98
C ASN A 507 16.53 1.62 -24.59
N ARG A 508 16.87 0.59 -23.83
CA ARG A 508 16.32 0.37 -22.49
C ARG A 508 16.57 1.51 -21.50
N ALA A 509 17.71 2.21 -21.60
CA ALA A 509 18.04 3.32 -20.70
C ALA A 509 17.05 4.48 -20.89
N VAL A 510 16.76 4.84 -22.15
CA VAL A 510 15.78 5.87 -22.51
C VAL A 510 14.38 5.48 -22.02
N ALA A 511 13.96 4.23 -22.21
CA ALA A 511 12.66 3.76 -21.71
C ALA A 511 12.56 3.88 -20.18
N LEU A 512 13.60 3.46 -19.45
CA LEU A 512 13.62 3.54 -17.98
C LEU A 512 13.66 4.98 -17.46
N ALA A 513 14.27 5.92 -18.20
CA ALA A 513 14.22 7.35 -17.86
C ALA A 513 12.78 7.92 -17.94
N GLY A 514 11.96 7.41 -18.86
CA GLY A 514 10.53 7.79 -19.01
C GLY A 514 9.56 7.05 -18.07
N ALA A 515 10.02 6.00 -17.38
CA ALA A 515 9.15 5.06 -16.67
C ALA A 515 8.28 5.72 -15.56
N THR A 516 8.83 6.63 -14.77
CA THR A 516 8.09 7.33 -13.71
C THR A 516 6.98 8.22 -14.28
N ALA A 517 7.27 8.94 -15.38
CA ALA A 517 6.26 9.75 -16.06
C ALA A 517 5.15 8.88 -16.67
N TYR A 518 5.50 7.73 -17.24
CA TYR A 518 4.54 6.75 -17.76
C TYR A 518 3.63 6.20 -16.65
N LEU A 519 4.20 5.76 -15.52
CA LEU A 519 3.42 5.28 -14.38
C LEU A 519 2.44 6.35 -13.88
N ARG A 520 2.88 7.61 -13.81
CA ARG A 520 2.04 8.73 -13.38
C ARG A 520 0.86 8.94 -14.34
N LEU A 521 1.10 8.92 -15.65
CA LEU A 521 0.04 9.00 -16.66
C LEU A 521 -0.93 7.82 -16.53
N ALA A 522 -0.41 6.59 -16.42
CA ALA A 522 -1.23 5.40 -16.26
C ALA A 522 -2.14 5.49 -15.01
N GLY A 523 -1.60 5.94 -13.88
CA GLY A 523 -2.38 6.13 -12.65
C GLY A 523 -3.46 7.20 -12.79
N ASP A 524 -3.16 8.35 -13.42
CA ASP A 524 -4.15 9.40 -13.68
C ASP A 524 -5.30 8.86 -14.56
N VAL A 525 -4.99 8.11 -15.62
CA VAL A 525 -6.00 7.59 -16.55
C VAL A 525 -6.81 6.45 -15.93
N VAL A 526 -6.16 5.51 -15.22
CA VAL A 526 -6.84 4.41 -14.52
C VAL A 526 -7.73 4.95 -13.40
N GLY A 527 -7.27 5.94 -12.61
CA GLY A 527 -8.09 6.58 -11.59
C GLY A 527 -9.34 7.23 -12.18
N GLY A 528 -9.21 7.98 -13.26
CA GLY A 528 -10.34 8.58 -13.98
C GLY A 528 -11.32 7.55 -14.54
N TYR A 529 -10.81 6.46 -15.09
CA TYR A 529 -11.59 5.32 -15.58
C TYR A 529 -12.44 4.68 -14.46
N LEU A 530 -11.82 4.36 -13.32
CA LEU A 530 -12.50 3.70 -12.21
C LEU A 530 -13.56 4.60 -11.57
N LEU A 531 -13.30 5.93 -11.47
CA LEU A 531 -14.32 6.87 -11.04
C LEU A 531 -15.49 6.98 -12.02
N ALA A 532 -15.22 6.96 -13.33
CA ALA A 532 -16.27 6.94 -14.36
C ALA A 532 -17.12 5.67 -14.26
N GLN A 533 -16.50 4.50 -14.06
CA GLN A 533 -17.22 3.24 -13.84
C GLN A 533 -18.12 3.31 -12.61
N SER A 534 -17.58 3.78 -11.47
CA SER A 534 -18.36 3.93 -10.24
C SER A 534 -19.56 4.87 -10.46
N ALA A 535 -19.36 5.98 -11.16
CA ALA A 535 -20.41 6.93 -11.46
C ALA A 535 -21.51 6.34 -12.38
N ILE A 536 -21.13 5.53 -13.37
CA ILE A 536 -22.10 4.83 -14.24
C ILE A 536 -22.89 3.77 -13.43
N ARG A 537 -22.18 2.93 -12.67
CA ARG A 537 -22.81 1.87 -11.86
C ARG A 537 -23.71 2.44 -10.77
N SER A 538 -23.44 3.66 -10.29
CA SER A 538 -24.27 4.35 -9.29
C SER A 538 -25.57 4.95 -9.82
N LEU A 539 -25.84 4.93 -11.13
CA LEU A 539 -27.03 5.56 -11.69
C LEU A 539 -28.35 4.97 -11.16
N GLU A 540 -28.32 3.71 -10.72
CA GLU A 540 -29.45 3.02 -10.11
C GLU A 540 -29.44 3.07 -8.56
N ALA A 541 -28.38 3.69 -7.96
CA ALA A 541 -28.28 3.86 -6.52
C ALA A 541 -29.15 5.02 -6.02
N ASP A 542 -29.13 5.26 -4.69
CA ASP A 542 -29.79 6.42 -4.10
C ASP A 542 -29.23 7.74 -4.66
N ASP A 543 -30.03 8.82 -4.61
CA ASP A 543 -29.72 10.07 -5.27
C ASP A 543 -28.51 10.80 -4.65
N ASP A 544 -28.23 10.63 -3.36
CA ASP A 544 -27.09 11.28 -2.70
C ASP A 544 -25.77 10.64 -3.16
N PHE A 545 -25.67 9.31 -3.13
CA PHE A 545 -24.48 8.60 -3.58
C PHE A 545 -24.21 8.82 -5.08
N LYS A 546 -25.23 8.68 -5.91
CA LYS A 546 -25.13 8.95 -7.35
C LYS A 546 -24.61 10.34 -7.64
N THR A 547 -25.14 11.35 -6.96
CA THR A 547 -24.72 12.75 -7.13
C THR A 547 -23.26 12.93 -6.74
N LYS A 548 -22.80 12.34 -5.63
CA LYS A 548 -21.41 12.39 -5.18
C LYS A 548 -20.47 11.69 -6.16
N ALA A 549 -20.81 10.48 -6.61
CA ALA A 549 -19.98 9.71 -7.55
C ALA A 549 -19.78 10.45 -8.89
N ILE A 550 -20.86 10.99 -9.47
CA ILE A 550 -20.79 11.78 -10.71
C ILE A 550 -19.96 13.04 -10.50
N THR A 551 -20.13 13.73 -9.36
CA THR A 551 -19.39 14.95 -9.05
C THR A 551 -17.89 14.68 -8.92
N LEU A 552 -17.49 13.64 -8.19
CA LEU A 552 -16.10 13.28 -8.00
C LEU A 552 -15.42 12.87 -9.33
N ALA A 553 -16.12 12.06 -10.14
CA ALA A 553 -15.63 11.71 -11.48
C ALA A 553 -15.45 12.94 -12.38
N ARG A 554 -16.39 13.88 -12.32
CA ARG A 554 -16.32 15.12 -13.09
C ARG A 554 -15.18 16.03 -12.63
N VAL A 555 -15.01 16.23 -11.33
CA VAL A 555 -13.90 17.03 -10.77
C VAL A 555 -12.56 16.43 -11.18
N PHE A 556 -12.38 15.13 -10.99
CA PHE A 556 -11.14 14.46 -11.36
C PHE A 556 -10.85 14.57 -12.88
N ALA A 557 -11.88 14.45 -13.70
CA ALA A 557 -11.75 14.61 -15.15
C ALA A 557 -11.29 16.02 -15.55
N ASP A 558 -11.83 17.06 -14.92
CA ASP A 558 -11.46 18.44 -15.24
C ASP A 558 -10.12 18.88 -14.60
N GLU A 559 -9.75 18.37 -13.42
CA GLU A 559 -8.50 18.76 -12.73
C GLU A 559 -7.31 17.90 -13.15
N THR A 560 -7.50 16.59 -13.32
CA THR A 560 -6.40 15.63 -13.52
C THR A 560 -6.27 15.17 -14.97
N LEU A 561 -7.37 14.70 -15.60
CA LEU A 561 -7.28 14.15 -16.96
C LEU A 561 -6.97 15.21 -18.02
N THR A 562 -7.25 16.48 -17.76
CA THR A 562 -6.83 17.59 -18.63
C THR A 562 -5.32 17.75 -18.74
N GLN A 563 -4.54 17.18 -17.80
CA GLN A 563 -3.07 17.22 -17.81
C GLN A 563 -2.43 16.08 -18.61
N ALA A 564 -3.24 15.13 -19.09
CA ALA A 564 -2.74 13.87 -19.69
C ALA A 564 -1.83 14.10 -20.92
N GLN A 565 -2.09 15.12 -21.75
CA GLN A 565 -1.24 15.46 -22.88
C GLN A 565 0.17 15.86 -22.44
N GLY A 566 0.29 16.80 -21.51
CA GLY A 566 1.60 17.22 -20.99
C GLY A 566 2.35 16.08 -20.28
N ARG A 567 1.62 15.15 -19.67
CA ARG A 567 2.22 13.96 -19.07
C ARG A 567 2.73 12.98 -20.13
N MET A 568 2.01 12.79 -21.24
CA MET A 568 2.48 12.00 -22.38
C MET A 568 3.77 12.58 -22.94
N GLU A 569 3.82 13.89 -23.16
CA GLU A 569 5.03 14.56 -23.61
C GLU A 569 6.20 14.37 -22.63
N ALA A 570 5.93 14.40 -21.33
CA ALA A 570 6.93 14.15 -20.29
C ALA A 570 7.46 12.70 -20.26
N VAL A 571 6.77 11.73 -20.86
CA VAL A 571 7.26 10.35 -20.98
C VAL A 571 8.44 10.26 -21.95
N SER A 572 8.35 10.86 -23.11
CA SER A 572 9.29 10.66 -24.20
C SER A 572 10.33 11.78 -24.33
N ALA A 573 9.93 13.05 -24.19
CA ALA A 573 10.80 14.17 -24.51
C ALA A 573 12.01 14.31 -23.57
N PRO A 574 11.85 14.31 -22.23
CA PRO A 574 13.00 14.36 -21.32
C PRO A 574 13.87 13.11 -21.38
N ALA A 575 13.25 11.93 -21.58
CA ALA A 575 13.97 10.67 -21.63
C ALA A 575 15.04 10.62 -22.73
N ASN A 576 14.77 11.26 -23.87
CA ASN A 576 15.71 11.35 -24.97
C ASN A 576 16.87 12.34 -24.72
N LEU A 577 16.73 13.24 -23.73
CA LEU A 577 17.72 14.29 -23.44
C LEU A 577 18.56 13.98 -22.19
N VAL A 578 18.22 12.96 -21.43
CA VAL A 578 18.81 12.71 -20.09
C VAL A 578 20.33 12.55 -20.15
N GLU A 579 20.86 11.79 -21.09
CA GLU A 579 22.31 11.55 -21.23
C GLU A 579 23.07 12.83 -21.59
N ASP A 580 22.57 13.60 -22.57
CA ASP A 580 23.18 14.85 -22.99
C ASP A 580 23.10 15.92 -21.88
N ALA A 581 21.99 15.97 -21.17
CA ALA A 581 21.79 16.88 -20.05
C ALA A 581 22.73 16.54 -18.87
N MET A 582 22.89 15.25 -18.54
CA MET A 582 23.83 14.83 -17.50
C MET A 582 25.27 15.24 -17.84
N ALA A 583 25.73 14.99 -19.08
CA ALA A 583 27.05 15.36 -19.53
C ALA A 583 27.28 16.88 -19.54
N THR A 584 26.21 17.68 -19.68
CA THR A 584 26.30 19.14 -19.75
C THR A 584 26.21 19.81 -18.36
N LEU A 585 25.38 19.28 -17.46
CA LEU A 585 25.03 19.93 -16.20
C LEU A 585 25.86 19.43 -15.01
N PHE A 586 26.40 18.23 -15.09
CA PHE A 586 27.14 17.59 -14.00
C PHE A 586 28.50 17.11 -14.51
N ASP A 587 29.49 17.07 -13.60
CA ASP A 587 30.80 16.50 -13.92
C ASP A 587 30.64 15.03 -14.35
N PRO A 588 31.52 14.54 -15.27
CA PRO A 588 31.46 13.13 -15.70
C PRO A 588 31.55 12.22 -14.47
N ILE A 589 30.54 11.36 -14.32
CA ILE A 589 30.55 10.31 -13.28
C ILE A 589 31.55 9.27 -13.76
N GLU A 590 32.68 9.14 -13.07
CA GLU A 590 33.62 8.04 -13.31
C GLU A 590 32.92 6.72 -13.02
N ALA A 591 32.96 5.79 -13.97
CA ALA A 591 32.23 4.52 -13.93
C ALA A 591 32.86 3.50 -12.95
#